data_a030ce7f2b88a5203151155cd6c2875b
#
_entry.id   a030ce7f2b88a5203151155cd6c2875b
#
_cell.length_a   1.000
_cell.length_b   1.000
_cell.length_c   1.000
_cell.angle_alpha   90.00
_cell.angle_beta   90.00
_cell.angle_gamma   90.00
#
_symmetry.space_group_name_H-M   'P 1'
#
loop_
_entity.id
_entity.type
_entity.pdbx_description
1 polymer ?
#
loop_
_entity_poly.entity_id
_entity_poly.type
_entity_poly.pdbx_seq_one_letter_code
_entity_poly.pdbx_strand_id
1 'polypeptide(L)'
;MAMLLYADSKFTSPYVMSVFVALTEKKLPFKIQTVDLDIGANNDPDYALISLTQRVPTLIDGNFALSESSAIVEYLDEAFPDPPMFPSDRQRRARARQVQAWLRSDFLPIRLERPTPTIFYQRPVSTPLSAAAQAASRKLCAGASELLGHGGDNLCGDWSIADVDLALMLNRLIVNGDQVPLALVRYAKAQWERPSVQGWVRRERLPL
;
A
#
# COMPACT_ATOMS: atom_id res chain seq x y z
N MET A 1 14.00 9.89 19.05
CA MET A 1 14.89 8.97 18.32
C MET A 1 14.29 8.74 16.93
N ALA A 2 15.09 8.35 15.92
CA ALA A 2 14.53 7.98 14.62
C ALA A 2 13.81 6.62 14.73
N MET A 3 12.62 6.52 14.15
CA MET A 3 11.88 5.26 14.07
C MET A 3 12.63 4.24 13.20
N LEU A 4 12.32 2.94 13.35
CA LEU A 4 12.87 1.88 12.51
C LEU A 4 11.71 1.14 11.82
N LEU A 5 11.72 1.15 10.48
CA LEU A 5 10.75 0.44 9.65
C LEU A 5 11.39 -0.83 9.10
N TYR A 6 10.82 -1.99 9.42
CA TYR A 6 11.21 -3.25 8.79
C TYR A 6 10.47 -3.44 7.47
N ALA A 7 11.23 -3.74 6.42
CA ALA A 7 10.76 -3.92 5.06
C ALA A 7 11.26 -5.24 4.48
N ASP A 8 10.59 -5.77 3.44
CA ASP A 8 11.14 -6.86 2.64
C ASP A 8 12.42 -6.43 1.89
N SER A 9 13.38 -7.32 1.78
CA SER A 9 14.69 -7.05 1.15
C SER A 9 14.58 -6.60 -0.32
N LYS A 10 13.51 -6.99 -1.01
CA LYS A 10 13.23 -6.62 -2.40
C LYS A 10 12.40 -5.36 -2.56
N PHE A 11 11.94 -4.73 -1.48
CA PHE A 11 11.07 -3.54 -1.51
C PHE A 11 9.85 -3.69 -2.41
N THR A 12 9.20 -4.85 -2.36
CA THR A 12 8.01 -5.17 -3.17
C THR A 12 6.72 -5.23 -2.36
N SER A 13 6.80 -5.16 -1.04
CA SER A 13 5.63 -5.20 -0.18
C SER A 13 4.77 -3.94 -0.33
N PRO A 14 3.49 -4.08 -0.74
CA PRO A 14 2.57 -2.95 -0.85
C PRO A 14 2.24 -2.36 0.52
N TYR A 15 2.30 -3.18 1.55
CA TYR A 15 2.00 -2.79 2.93
C TYR A 15 3.13 -1.98 3.56
N VAL A 16 4.39 -2.34 3.24
CA VAL A 16 5.54 -1.52 3.62
C VAL A 16 5.50 -0.17 2.91
N MET A 17 5.17 -0.17 1.61
CA MET A 17 5.00 1.06 0.84
C MET A 17 4.00 2.02 1.49
N SER A 18 2.85 1.54 1.96
CA SER A 18 1.84 2.34 2.66
C SER A 18 2.43 3.05 3.89
N VAL A 19 3.17 2.33 4.74
CA VAL A 19 3.83 2.91 5.93
C VAL A 19 4.96 3.87 5.54
N PHE A 20 5.78 3.50 4.55
CA PHE A 20 6.85 4.37 4.05
C PHE A 20 6.29 5.72 3.56
N VAL A 21 5.20 5.69 2.80
CA VAL A 21 4.53 6.90 2.32
C VAL A 21 4.02 7.73 3.49
N ALA A 22 3.36 7.11 4.48
CA ALA A 22 2.88 7.83 5.66
C ALA A 22 4.00 8.52 6.45
N LEU A 23 5.10 7.82 6.71
CA LEU A 23 6.28 8.39 7.38
C LEU A 23 6.89 9.54 6.58
N THR A 24 6.95 9.41 5.25
CA THR A 24 7.50 10.42 4.34
C THR A 24 6.61 11.66 4.28
N GLU A 25 5.29 11.51 4.12
CA GLU A 25 4.34 12.63 4.11
C GLU A 25 4.37 13.40 5.44
N LYS A 26 4.47 12.70 6.55
CA LYS A 26 4.61 13.29 7.90
C LYS A 26 5.99 13.87 8.19
N LYS A 27 6.96 13.68 7.27
CA LYS A 27 8.36 14.12 7.43
C LYS A 27 9.01 13.61 8.72
N LEU A 28 8.58 12.43 9.18
CA LEU A 28 9.14 11.81 10.39
C LEU A 28 10.50 11.16 10.06
N PRO A 29 11.51 11.31 10.92
CA PRO A 29 12.81 10.67 10.72
C PRO A 29 12.72 9.17 10.99
N PHE A 30 13.10 8.34 10.03
CA PHE A 30 13.13 6.89 10.17
C PHE A 30 14.30 6.26 9.41
N LYS A 31 14.66 5.06 9.84
CA LYS A 31 15.58 4.17 9.14
C LYS A 31 14.81 2.97 8.62
N ILE A 32 15.35 2.30 7.60
CA ILE A 32 14.80 1.04 7.10
C ILE A 32 15.80 -0.07 7.41
N GLN A 33 15.28 -1.18 7.92
CA GLN A 33 15.98 -2.45 8.05
C GLN A 33 15.24 -3.49 7.22
N THR A 34 15.98 -4.26 6.42
CA THR A 34 15.38 -5.27 5.56
C THR A 34 15.31 -6.63 6.24
N VAL A 35 14.26 -7.38 5.90
CA VAL A 35 14.03 -8.77 6.27
C VAL A 35 13.95 -9.58 4.98
N ASP A 36 14.75 -10.61 4.86
CA ASP A 36 14.72 -11.48 3.69
C ASP A 36 13.62 -12.52 3.82
N LEU A 37 12.52 -12.28 3.10
CA LEU A 37 11.35 -13.16 3.12
C LEU A 37 11.57 -14.43 2.30
N ASP A 38 12.51 -14.43 1.35
CA ASP A 38 12.75 -15.60 0.49
C ASP A 38 13.40 -16.75 1.27
N ILE A 39 14.24 -16.42 2.25
CA ILE A 39 14.84 -17.41 3.16
C ILE A 39 14.04 -17.60 4.44
N GLY A 40 12.91 -16.91 4.59
CA GLY A 40 12.05 -17.02 5.76
C GLY A 40 12.60 -16.31 7.02
N ALA A 41 13.48 -15.30 6.89
CA ALA A 41 14.07 -14.58 8.02
C ALA A 41 13.02 -13.87 8.91
N ASN A 42 11.81 -13.69 8.41
CA ASN A 42 10.68 -13.22 9.22
C ASN A 42 10.18 -14.24 10.27
N ASN A 43 10.58 -15.50 10.17
CA ASN A 43 10.26 -16.55 11.14
C ASN A 43 11.36 -16.74 12.21
N ASP A 44 12.45 -15.98 12.11
CA ASP A 44 13.53 -16.03 13.09
C ASP A 44 13.01 -15.61 14.48
N PRO A 45 13.45 -16.27 15.55
CA PRO A 45 13.02 -15.95 16.91
C PRO A 45 13.22 -14.47 17.29
N ASP A 46 14.33 -13.88 16.87
CA ASP A 46 14.64 -12.46 17.14
C ASP A 46 13.64 -11.52 16.46
N TYR A 47 13.23 -11.83 15.23
CA TYR A 47 12.20 -11.04 14.55
C TYR A 47 10.82 -11.28 15.17
N ALA A 48 10.51 -12.49 15.60
CA ALA A 48 9.25 -12.83 16.27
C ALA A 48 9.07 -12.08 17.61
N LEU A 49 10.16 -11.71 18.30
CA LEU A 49 10.11 -10.91 19.53
C LEU A 49 9.64 -9.46 19.27
N ILE A 50 9.86 -8.92 18.08
CA ILE A 50 9.53 -7.54 17.72
C ILE A 50 8.34 -7.42 16.77
N SER A 51 7.92 -8.51 16.13
CA SER A 51 6.80 -8.52 15.17
C SER A 51 5.76 -9.55 15.58
N LEU A 52 4.66 -9.10 16.18
CA LEU A 52 3.55 -9.96 16.59
C LEU A 52 3.03 -10.85 15.46
N THR A 53 3.01 -10.32 14.24
CA THR A 53 2.49 -11.04 13.05
C THR A 53 3.56 -11.77 12.27
N GLN A 54 4.84 -11.57 12.61
CA GLN A 54 5.99 -12.07 11.85
C GLN A 54 5.92 -11.70 10.35
N ARG A 55 5.40 -10.51 10.07
CA ARG A 55 5.27 -9.96 8.73
C ARG A 55 5.88 -8.56 8.64
N VAL A 56 6.13 -8.13 7.44
CA VAL A 56 6.47 -6.74 7.15
C VAL A 56 5.22 -5.99 6.63
N PRO A 57 5.04 -4.71 6.98
CA PRO A 57 5.90 -3.87 7.83
C PRO A 57 5.80 -4.20 9.33
N THR A 58 6.89 -3.94 10.03
CA THR A 58 6.91 -3.73 11.47
C THR A 58 7.58 -2.39 11.74
N LEU A 59 6.98 -1.54 12.55
CA LEU A 59 7.53 -0.26 12.98
C LEU A 59 7.98 -0.36 14.43
N ILE A 60 9.18 0.18 14.72
CA ILE A 60 9.67 0.38 16.07
C ILE A 60 9.72 1.89 16.35
N ASP A 61 9.04 2.32 17.40
CA ASP A 61 9.09 3.68 17.92
C ASP A 61 9.50 3.65 19.40
N GLY A 62 10.76 3.94 19.66
CA GLY A 62 11.35 3.77 21.00
C GLY A 62 11.29 2.32 21.47
N ASN A 63 10.49 2.04 22.48
CA ASN A 63 10.27 0.70 23.03
C ASN A 63 8.99 0.02 22.52
N PHE A 64 8.24 0.70 21.65
CA PHE A 64 7.00 0.19 21.10
C PHE A 64 7.21 -0.41 19.73
N ALA A 65 6.79 -1.65 19.55
CA ALA A 65 6.82 -2.37 18.30
C ALA A 65 5.39 -2.63 17.80
N LEU A 66 5.11 -2.29 16.54
CA LEU A 66 3.79 -2.45 15.94
C LEU A 66 3.90 -3.04 14.56
N SER A 67 3.15 -4.10 14.28
CA SER A 67 2.98 -4.68 12.95
C SER A 67 1.56 -4.38 12.42
N GLU A 68 1.29 -4.71 11.13
CA GLU A 68 0.09 -4.36 10.36
C GLU A 68 0.06 -2.90 9.89
N SER A 69 0.16 -2.73 8.57
CA SER A 69 0.31 -1.40 7.94
C SER A 69 -0.81 -0.43 8.28
N SER A 70 -2.07 -0.90 8.37
CA SER A 70 -3.19 -0.02 8.74
C SER A 70 -3.10 0.44 10.20
N ALA A 71 -2.76 -0.46 11.12
CA ALA A 71 -2.55 -0.11 12.52
C ALA A 71 -1.37 0.88 12.69
N ILE A 72 -0.28 0.65 11.95
CA ILE A 72 0.88 1.55 11.98
C ILE A 72 0.50 2.94 11.49
N VAL A 73 -0.22 3.05 10.35
CA VAL A 73 -0.62 4.35 9.81
C VAL A 73 -1.59 5.08 10.74
N GLU A 74 -2.53 4.36 11.37
CA GLU A 74 -3.43 4.95 12.39
C GLU A 74 -2.62 5.46 13.60
N TYR A 75 -1.70 4.65 14.13
CA TYR A 75 -0.83 5.06 15.20
C TYR A 75 -0.04 6.33 14.86
N LEU A 76 0.55 6.38 13.65
CA LEU A 76 1.28 7.55 13.18
C LEU A 76 0.39 8.78 13.03
N ASP A 77 -0.87 8.60 12.60
CA ASP A 77 -1.82 9.69 12.44
C ASP A 77 -2.31 10.26 13.78
N GLU A 78 -2.46 9.41 14.79
CA GLU A 78 -2.84 9.80 16.15
C GLU A 78 -1.67 10.44 16.92
N ALA A 79 -0.48 9.84 16.83
CA ALA A 79 0.71 10.32 17.54
C ALA A 79 1.30 11.61 16.94
N PHE A 80 1.14 11.79 15.64
CA PHE A 80 1.67 12.93 14.86
C PHE A 80 0.56 13.46 13.93
N PRO A 81 -0.41 14.23 14.41
CA PRO A 81 -1.61 14.55 13.65
C PRO A 81 -1.37 15.36 12.37
N ASP A 82 -0.27 16.10 12.26
CA ASP A 82 0.03 16.95 11.11
C ASP A 82 1.23 16.44 10.27
N PRO A 83 1.08 16.38 8.94
CA PRO A 83 -0.17 16.41 8.16
C PRO A 83 -0.99 15.13 8.36
N PRO A 84 -2.34 15.21 8.27
CA PRO A 84 -3.21 14.05 8.49
C PRO A 84 -3.08 13.02 7.35
N MET A 85 -3.10 11.73 7.70
CA MET A 85 -3.14 10.60 6.74
C MET A 85 -4.56 10.18 6.41
N PHE A 86 -5.54 10.64 7.18
CA PHE A 86 -6.96 10.38 6.99
C PHE A 86 -7.77 11.68 7.05
N PRO A 87 -8.93 11.76 6.39
CA PRO A 87 -9.83 12.90 6.52
C PRO A 87 -10.22 13.19 7.97
N SER A 88 -10.41 14.46 8.31
CA SER A 88 -10.89 14.88 9.64
C SER A 88 -12.37 14.57 9.86
N ASP A 89 -13.18 14.58 8.79
CA ASP A 89 -14.57 14.20 8.85
C ASP A 89 -14.72 12.70 9.18
N ARG A 90 -15.56 12.38 10.17
CA ARG A 90 -15.70 11.02 10.69
C ARG A 90 -16.20 10.01 9.65
N GLN A 91 -17.13 10.41 8.79
CA GLN A 91 -17.70 9.52 7.78
C GLN A 91 -16.70 9.28 6.65
N ARG A 92 -16.02 10.32 6.19
CA ARG A 92 -14.95 10.23 5.19
C ARG A 92 -13.77 9.41 5.72
N ARG A 93 -13.38 9.61 6.98
CA ARG A 93 -12.36 8.80 7.66
C ARG A 93 -12.76 7.32 7.72
N ALA A 94 -13.99 7.03 8.10
CA ALA A 94 -14.50 5.66 8.11
C ALA A 94 -14.50 5.04 6.71
N ARG A 95 -14.83 5.82 5.67
CA ARG A 95 -14.77 5.36 4.28
C ARG A 95 -13.34 5.04 3.82
N ALA A 96 -12.36 5.86 4.14
CA ALA A 96 -10.94 5.59 3.85
C ALA A 96 -10.48 4.27 4.50
N ARG A 97 -10.82 4.05 5.78
CA ARG A 97 -10.54 2.80 6.50
C ARG A 97 -11.24 1.59 5.87
N GLN A 98 -12.50 1.76 5.46
CA GLN A 98 -13.25 0.72 4.75
C GLN A 98 -12.56 0.32 3.44
N VAL A 99 -12.09 1.29 2.65
CA VAL A 99 -11.36 1.02 1.41
C VAL A 99 -10.10 0.21 1.71
N GLN A 100 -9.30 0.62 2.69
CA GLN A 100 -8.11 -0.11 3.08
C GLN A 100 -8.40 -1.56 3.48
N ALA A 101 -9.42 -1.78 4.31
CA ALA A 101 -9.83 -3.13 4.73
C ALA A 101 -10.30 -3.96 3.53
N TRP A 102 -11.15 -3.38 2.68
CA TRP A 102 -11.69 -4.03 1.49
C TRP A 102 -10.59 -4.47 0.50
N LEU A 103 -9.61 -3.59 0.23
CA LEU A 103 -8.47 -3.92 -0.64
C LEU A 103 -7.64 -5.10 -0.11
N ARG A 104 -7.60 -5.30 1.20
CA ARG A 104 -6.84 -6.38 1.84
C ARG A 104 -7.60 -7.70 1.86
N SER A 105 -8.92 -7.66 2.08
CA SER A 105 -9.75 -8.88 2.24
C SER A 105 -10.17 -9.52 0.92
N ASP A 106 -10.63 -8.71 -0.05
CA ASP A 106 -11.41 -9.24 -1.19
C ASP A 106 -10.60 -9.62 -2.43
N PHE A 107 -9.52 -8.95 -2.74
CA PHE A 107 -8.87 -9.01 -4.05
C PHE A 107 -7.69 -9.98 -4.13
N LEU A 108 -7.77 -11.09 -3.42
CA LEU A 108 -6.74 -12.14 -3.47
C LEU A 108 -6.48 -12.66 -4.89
N PRO A 109 -7.49 -12.93 -5.76
CA PRO A 109 -7.24 -13.38 -7.11
C PRO A 109 -6.38 -12.40 -7.94
N ILE A 110 -6.64 -11.07 -7.82
CA ILE A 110 -5.80 -10.06 -8.46
C ILE A 110 -4.38 -10.09 -7.91
N ARG A 111 -4.22 -10.19 -6.58
CA ARG A 111 -2.90 -10.18 -5.95
C ARG A 111 -2.05 -11.39 -6.34
N LEU A 112 -2.66 -12.54 -6.54
CA LEU A 112 -1.97 -13.77 -6.97
C LEU A 112 -1.55 -13.71 -8.44
N GLU A 113 -2.43 -13.23 -9.32
CA GLU A 113 -2.18 -13.23 -10.76
C GLU A 113 -1.46 -11.99 -11.27
N ARG A 114 -1.50 -10.90 -10.51
CA ARG A 114 -0.79 -9.63 -10.75
C ARG A 114 -0.01 -9.21 -9.50
N PRO A 115 1.04 -9.96 -9.14
CA PRO A 115 1.82 -9.71 -7.94
C PRO A 115 2.60 -8.38 -8.05
N THR A 116 2.95 -7.76 -6.93
CA THR A 116 3.63 -6.46 -6.90
C THR A 116 4.99 -6.41 -7.60
N PRO A 117 5.77 -7.51 -7.72
CA PRO A 117 6.95 -7.48 -8.56
C PRO A 117 6.68 -7.02 -10.01
N THR A 118 5.50 -7.28 -10.58
CA THR A 118 5.16 -6.82 -11.94
C THR A 118 5.19 -5.29 -12.04
N ILE A 119 4.79 -4.60 -10.97
CA ILE A 119 4.79 -3.13 -10.90
C ILE A 119 6.21 -2.61 -10.70
N PHE A 120 6.88 -3.10 -9.67
CA PHE A 120 8.15 -2.52 -9.21
C PHE A 120 9.36 -2.90 -10.06
N TYR A 121 9.32 -4.06 -10.75
CA TYR A 121 10.34 -4.47 -11.72
C TYR A 121 9.91 -4.24 -13.17
N GLN A 122 8.70 -3.69 -13.39
CA GLN A 122 8.14 -3.45 -14.72
C GLN A 122 8.16 -4.70 -15.60
N ARG A 123 7.83 -5.85 -15.02
CA ARG A 123 7.78 -7.15 -15.71
C ARG A 123 6.33 -7.65 -15.77
N PRO A 124 5.54 -7.19 -16.74
CA PRO A 124 4.14 -7.58 -16.85
C PRO A 124 3.98 -9.07 -17.12
N VAL A 125 2.90 -9.64 -16.59
CA VAL A 125 2.48 -11.01 -16.84
C VAL A 125 1.58 -11.01 -18.08
N SER A 126 1.92 -11.80 -19.10
CA SER A 126 1.16 -11.88 -20.35
C SER A 126 -0.05 -12.83 -20.29
N THR A 127 -0.10 -13.71 -19.28
CA THR A 127 -1.22 -14.65 -19.12
C THR A 127 -2.51 -13.88 -18.80
N PRO A 128 -3.61 -14.12 -19.53
CA PRO A 128 -4.90 -13.51 -19.22
C PRO A 128 -5.37 -13.83 -17.80
N LEU A 129 -6.12 -12.91 -17.19
CA LEU A 129 -6.73 -13.13 -15.88
C LEU A 129 -7.71 -14.31 -15.93
N SER A 130 -7.70 -15.14 -14.88
CA SER A 130 -8.74 -16.15 -14.65
C SER A 130 -10.13 -15.51 -14.48
N ALA A 131 -11.18 -16.32 -14.61
CA ALA A 131 -12.56 -15.85 -14.40
C ALA A 131 -12.75 -15.21 -13.00
N ALA A 132 -12.10 -15.74 -11.97
CA ALA A 132 -12.13 -15.22 -10.61
C ALA A 132 -11.45 -13.84 -10.51
N ALA A 133 -10.26 -13.71 -11.12
CA ALA A 133 -9.52 -12.43 -11.11
C ALA A 133 -10.22 -11.38 -11.99
N GLN A 134 -10.84 -11.77 -13.10
CA GLN A 134 -11.68 -10.87 -13.91
C GLN A 134 -12.90 -10.36 -13.13
N ALA A 135 -13.58 -11.23 -12.39
CA ALA A 135 -14.71 -10.83 -11.54
C ALA A 135 -14.25 -9.87 -10.44
N ALA A 136 -13.12 -10.15 -9.80
CA ALA A 136 -12.52 -9.27 -8.80
C ALA A 136 -12.11 -7.91 -9.40
N SER A 137 -11.53 -7.91 -10.61
CA SER A 137 -11.18 -6.68 -11.34
C SER A 137 -12.40 -5.81 -11.64
N ARG A 138 -13.49 -6.42 -12.15
CA ARG A 138 -14.75 -5.68 -12.38
C ARG A 138 -15.31 -5.10 -11.09
N LYS A 139 -15.31 -5.86 -9.99
CA LYS A 139 -15.77 -5.40 -8.67
C LYS A 139 -14.92 -4.23 -8.18
N LEU A 140 -13.60 -4.32 -8.28
CA LEU A 140 -12.67 -3.25 -7.92
C LEU A 140 -12.95 -1.97 -8.72
N CYS A 141 -13.02 -2.09 -10.05
CA CYS A 141 -13.25 -0.94 -10.93
C CYS A 141 -14.61 -0.30 -10.70
N ALA A 142 -15.67 -1.07 -10.51
CA ALA A 142 -17.00 -0.55 -10.24
C ALA A 142 -17.03 0.24 -8.91
N GLY A 143 -16.51 -0.35 -7.82
CA GLY A 143 -16.47 0.32 -6.51
C GLY A 143 -15.57 1.56 -6.51
N ALA A 144 -14.40 1.50 -7.17
CA ALA A 144 -13.53 2.65 -7.28
C ALA A 144 -14.17 3.78 -8.11
N SER A 145 -14.88 3.45 -9.20
CA SER A 145 -15.61 4.45 -10.01
C SER A 145 -16.75 5.11 -9.23
N GLU A 146 -17.46 4.35 -8.41
CA GLU A 146 -18.51 4.88 -7.53
C GLU A 146 -17.94 5.83 -6.48
N LEU A 147 -16.83 5.43 -5.83
CA LEU A 147 -16.16 6.25 -4.82
C LEU A 147 -15.62 7.57 -5.38
N LEU A 148 -15.18 7.59 -6.64
CA LEU A 148 -14.69 8.78 -7.35
C LEU A 148 -15.79 9.52 -8.13
N GLY A 149 -17.03 9.03 -8.11
CA GLY A 149 -18.15 9.59 -8.86
C GLY A 149 -18.54 11.02 -8.48
N HIS A 150 -18.02 11.54 -7.36
CA HIS A 150 -18.18 12.95 -6.96
C HIS A 150 -17.32 13.92 -7.77
N GLY A 151 -16.48 13.44 -8.70
CA GLY A 151 -15.65 14.27 -9.59
C GLY A 151 -14.39 14.86 -8.96
N GLY A 152 -14.04 14.47 -7.73
CA GLY A 152 -12.81 14.89 -7.07
C GLY A 152 -11.61 14.04 -7.43
N ASP A 153 -10.42 14.54 -7.09
CA ASP A 153 -9.14 13.89 -7.38
C ASP A 153 -8.77 12.78 -6.37
N ASN A 154 -9.47 12.71 -5.23
CA ASN A 154 -9.20 11.77 -4.15
C ASN A 154 -10.48 11.07 -3.68
N LEU A 155 -10.35 9.88 -3.11
CA LEU A 155 -11.46 9.01 -2.68
C LEU A 155 -12.45 9.67 -1.70
N CYS A 156 -11.92 10.47 -0.80
CA CYS A 156 -12.67 11.00 0.33
C CYS A 156 -12.67 12.54 0.37
N GLY A 157 -12.49 13.21 -0.77
CA GLY A 157 -12.33 14.65 -0.90
C GLY A 157 -10.89 15.07 -0.69
N ASP A 158 -10.41 15.11 0.55
CA ASP A 158 -9.00 15.32 0.84
C ASP A 158 -8.21 14.02 0.57
N TRP A 159 -6.93 14.19 0.22
CA TRP A 159 -6.04 13.05 0.05
C TRP A 159 -5.89 12.27 1.36
N SER A 160 -5.81 10.96 1.21
CA SER A 160 -5.54 10.04 2.31
C SER A 160 -4.64 8.88 1.87
N ILE A 161 -4.10 8.15 2.82
CA ILE A 161 -3.29 6.96 2.52
C ILE A 161 -4.09 5.88 1.76
N ALA A 162 -5.41 5.88 1.86
CA ALA A 162 -6.27 4.96 1.10
C ALA A 162 -6.20 5.20 -0.41
N ASP A 163 -5.87 6.43 -0.85
CA ASP A 163 -5.66 6.76 -2.25
C ASP A 163 -4.42 6.06 -2.81
N VAL A 164 -3.35 5.97 -2.01
CA VAL A 164 -2.13 5.24 -2.38
C VAL A 164 -2.40 3.74 -2.47
N ASP A 165 -3.12 3.18 -1.49
CA ASP A 165 -3.43 1.75 -1.44
C ASP A 165 -4.33 1.34 -2.63
N LEU A 166 -5.32 2.17 -3.01
CA LEU A 166 -6.16 1.94 -4.19
C LEU A 166 -5.36 2.09 -5.48
N ALA A 167 -4.54 3.13 -5.61
CA ALA A 167 -3.71 3.35 -6.78
C ALA A 167 -2.76 2.17 -7.03
N LEU A 168 -2.15 1.61 -5.98
CA LEU A 168 -1.32 0.42 -6.09
C LEU A 168 -2.13 -0.78 -6.57
N MET A 169 -3.35 -0.99 -6.04
CA MET A 169 -4.21 -2.09 -6.47
C MET A 169 -4.62 -1.96 -7.94
N LEU A 170 -4.95 -0.74 -8.40
CA LEU A 170 -5.24 -0.46 -9.80
C LEU A 170 -4.02 -0.64 -10.69
N ASN A 171 -2.83 -0.24 -10.24
CA ASN A 171 -1.59 -0.41 -10.99
C ASN A 171 -1.22 -1.88 -11.22
N ARG A 172 -1.66 -2.82 -10.37
CA ARG A 172 -1.53 -4.26 -10.65
C ARG A 172 -2.19 -4.65 -11.97
N LEU A 173 -3.33 -4.04 -12.29
CA LEU A 173 -4.06 -4.28 -13.54
C LEU A 173 -3.46 -3.46 -14.69
N ILE A 174 -3.22 -2.17 -14.46
CA ILE A 174 -2.77 -1.21 -15.50
C ILE A 174 -1.43 -1.62 -16.11
N VAL A 175 -0.43 -1.95 -15.27
CA VAL A 175 0.92 -2.31 -15.74
C VAL A 175 0.90 -3.62 -16.54
N ASN A 176 -0.04 -4.51 -16.23
CA ASN A 176 -0.20 -5.78 -16.95
C ASN A 176 -1.12 -5.68 -18.17
N GLY A 177 -1.64 -4.50 -18.52
CA GLY A 177 -2.49 -4.29 -19.70
C GLY A 177 -3.92 -4.79 -19.54
N ASP A 178 -4.36 -5.10 -18.31
CA ASP A 178 -5.73 -5.50 -18.03
C ASP A 178 -6.68 -4.31 -18.18
N GLN A 179 -7.96 -4.60 -18.44
CA GLN A 179 -8.96 -3.54 -18.65
C GLN A 179 -9.26 -2.76 -17.37
N VAL A 180 -8.98 -1.46 -17.40
CA VAL A 180 -9.28 -0.49 -16.34
C VAL A 180 -9.92 0.75 -16.98
N PRO A 181 -11.05 1.29 -16.46
CA PRO A 181 -11.65 2.53 -16.94
C PRO A 181 -10.64 3.68 -16.98
N LEU A 182 -10.65 4.48 -18.06
CA LEU A 182 -9.68 5.55 -18.29
C LEU A 182 -9.63 6.57 -17.13
N ALA A 183 -10.77 6.85 -16.50
CA ALA A 183 -10.82 7.72 -15.33
C ALA A 183 -9.98 7.17 -14.16
N LEU A 184 -10.06 5.85 -13.90
CA LEU A 184 -9.28 5.18 -12.87
C LEU A 184 -7.79 5.08 -13.23
N VAL A 185 -7.46 4.96 -14.53
CA VAL A 185 -6.06 5.03 -15.00
C VAL A 185 -5.47 6.41 -14.70
N ARG A 186 -6.21 7.49 -15.01
CA ARG A 186 -5.76 8.86 -14.69
C ARG A 186 -5.60 9.08 -13.20
N TYR A 187 -6.58 8.65 -12.42
CA TYR A 187 -6.51 8.70 -10.95
C TYR A 187 -5.28 7.96 -10.41
N ALA A 188 -5.11 6.69 -10.79
CA ALA A 188 -3.98 5.88 -10.33
C ALA A 188 -2.63 6.52 -10.70
N LYS A 189 -2.53 7.08 -11.91
CA LYS A 189 -1.33 7.81 -12.36
C LYS A 189 -1.07 9.05 -11.50
N ALA A 190 -2.07 9.87 -11.23
CA ALA A 190 -1.92 11.07 -10.39
C ALA A 190 -1.43 10.72 -8.97
N GLN A 191 -2.02 9.69 -8.34
CA GLN A 191 -1.57 9.21 -7.04
C GLN A 191 -0.15 8.63 -7.09
N TRP A 192 0.22 7.97 -8.20
CA TRP A 192 1.54 7.38 -8.37
C TRP A 192 2.65 8.42 -8.54
N GLU A 193 2.34 9.61 -9.08
CA GLU A 193 3.28 10.71 -9.28
C GLU A 193 3.61 11.49 -8.00
N ARG A 194 2.95 11.19 -6.86
CA ARG A 194 3.27 11.85 -5.58
C ARG A 194 4.73 11.60 -5.20
N PRO A 195 5.46 12.64 -4.72
CA PRO A 195 6.88 12.50 -4.37
C PRO A 195 7.15 11.39 -3.35
N SER A 196 6.30 11.23 -2.34
CA SER A 196 6.40 10.17 -1.32
C SER A 196 6.26 8.77 -1.92
N VAL A 197 5.33 8.59 -2.87
CA VAL A 197 5.14 7.34 -3.61
C VAL A 197 6.35 7.07 -4.52
N GLN A 198 6.82 8.08 -5.25
CA GLN A 198 8.00 7.96 -6.10
C GLN A 198 9.26 7.66 -5.31
N GLY A 199 9.36 8.14 -4.07
CA GLY A 199 10.45 7.77 -3.15
C GLY A 199 10.53 6.26 -2.88
N TRP A 200 9.40 5.56 -2.90
CA TRP A 200 9.36 4.09 -2.82
C TRP A 200 9.58 3.43 -4.17
N VAL A 201 8.92 3.91 -5.21
CA VAL A 201 8.95 3.30 -6.56
C VAL A 201 10.35 3.28 -7.15
N ARG A 202 11.14 4.34 -6.92
CA ARG A 202 12.51 4.50 -7.45
C ARG A 202 13.60 3.86 -6.60
N ARG A 203 13.25 3.16 -5.51
CA ARG A 203 14.28 2.49 -4.70
C ARG A 203 15.01 1.43 -5.53
N GLU A 204 16.32 1.33 -5.31
CA GLU A 204 17.09 0.19 -5.82
C GLU A 204 16.57 -1.10 -5.21
N ARG A 205 16.47 -2.13 -6.02
CA ARG A 205 15.95 -3.45 -5.66
C ARG A 205 16.95 -4.53 -6.02
N LEU A 206 17.03 -5.53 -5.15
CA LEU A 206 17.76 -6.76 -5.47
C LEU A 206 17.09 -7.42 -6.70
N PRO A 207 17.86 -8.12 -7.55
CA PRO A 207 17.30 -8.91 -8.65
C PRO A 207 16.25 -9.91 -8.16
N LEU A 208 15.25 -10.24 -9.03
CA LEU A 208 14.29 -11.31 -8.78
C LEU A 208 14.94 -12.67 -8.92
#